data_dcd6f4494df7f91b3cb8c4ac0dd44f19
#
_entry.id   dcd6f4494df7f91b3cb8c4ac0dd44f19
#
_cell.length_a   1.000
_cell.length_b   1.000
_cell.length_c   1.000
_cell.angle_alpha   90.00
_cell.angle_beta   90.00
_cell.angle_gamma   90.00
#
_symmetry.space_group_name_H-M   'P 1'
#
loop_
_entity.id
_entity.type
_entity.pdbx_description
1 polymer ?
#
loop_
_entity_poly.entity_id
_entity_poly.type
_entity_poly.pdbx_seq_one_letter_code
_entity_poly.pdbx_strand_id
1 'polypeptide(L)'
;MSKLLAYAWIALTVAMIVIPLGLLLWRASRRFLWFIKTKAQVAKENKEMQEIKEELQEQENDFISNNYSAEVEEAKDTPESDSETKEENLEPKNSAEDKEKNKKKLETILIEANILKNSGKFEQYEKKLIEGLAIDDESLEILKPLSELYFTLGNYKKALSLLKKVSEKDPNDHKAIWQIWEIYFMAGYNQTAELLVEKAINLKNDNPKYYLTMVEIFYNTDRSWEALAYMEKIVKLRPTNPKYLLATAELYEQIGDLDNAKKFYFNTLEYEPANEKAKNKIRELSRE
;
A
#
# COMPACT_ATOMS: atom_id res chain seq x y z
N MET A 1 -7.60 -71.68 -8.96
CA MET A 1 -7.01 -70.40 -9.50
C MET A 1 -8.05 -69.35 -9.85
N SER A 2 -9.30 -69.69 -10.25
CA SER A 2 -10.33 -68.70 -10.69
C SER A 2 -10.87 -67.74 -9.61
N LYS A 3 -10.99 -68.19 -8.36
CA LYS A 3 -11.50 -67.35 -7.26
C LYS A 3 -10.52 -66.27 -6.83
N LEU A 4 -9.23 -66.54 -6.79
CA LEU A 4 -8.19 -65.54 -6.45
C LEU A 4 -8.08 -64.42 -7.50
N LEU A 5 -8.22 -64.75 -8.79
CA LEU A 5 -8.24 -63.80 -9.88
C LEU A 5 -9.49 -62.90 -9.82
N ALA A 6 -10.66 -63.43 -9.45
CA ALA A 6 -11.89 -62.65 -9.27
C ALA A 6 -11.77 -61.67 -8.11
N TYR A 7 -11.18 -62.07 -6.97
CA TYR A 7 -10.95 -61.13 -5.84
C TYR A 7 -9.92 -60.04 -6.19
N ALA A 8 -8.87 -60.37 -6.93
CA ALA A 8 -7.89 -59.41 -7.40
C ALA A 8 -8.52 -58.38 -8.35
N TRP A 9 -9.41 -58.82 -9.24
CA TRP A 9 -10.15 -57.92 -10.15
C TRP A 9 -11.11 -56.98 -9.42
N ILE A 10 -11.86 -57.50 -8.42
CA ILE A 10 -12.76 -56.70 -7.58
C ILE A 10 -11.96 -55.67 -6.76
N ALA A 11 -10.82 -56.07 -6.17
CA ALA A 11 -9.94 -55.15 -5.43
C ALA A 11 -9.37 -54.05 -6.34
N LEU A 12 -9.01 -54.37 -7.58
CA LEU A 12 -8.49 -53.41 -8.55
C LEU A 12 -9.56 -52.40 -9.00
N THR A 13 -10.79 -52.88 -9.25
CA THR A 13 -11.90 -52.00 -9.63
C THR A 13 -12.34 -51.10 -8.49
N VAL A 14 -12.38 -51.57 -7.26
CA VAL A 14 -12.67 -50.78 -6.05
C VAL A 14 -11.55 -49.73 -5.85
N ALA A 15 -10.29 -50.11 -5.99
CA ALA A 15 -9.18 -49.17 -5.88
C ALA A 15 -9.22 -48.06 -6.97
N MET A 16 -9.58 -48.42 -8.20
CA MET A 16 -9.72 -47.47 -9.30
C MET A 16 -10.85 -46.44 -9.10
N ILE A 17 -11.86 -46.75 -8.29
CA ILE A 17 -12.97 -45.83 -7.99
C ILE A 17 -12.72 -45.08 -6.69
N VAL A 18 -12.27 -45.74 -5.64
CA VAL A 18 -12.13 -45.15 -4.30
C VAL A 18 -10.95 -44.18 -4.24
N ILE A 19 -9.83 -44.45 -4.91
CA ILE A 19 -8.65 -43.58 -4.89
C ILE A 19 -8.95 -42.24 -5.59
N PRO A 20 -9.51 -42.18 -6.81
CA PRO A 20 -9.86 -40.89 -7.46
C PRO A 20 -10.93 -40.12 -6.69
N LEU A 21 -11.93 -40.82 -6.13
CA LEU A 21 -12.97 -40.17 -5.31
C LEU A 21 -12.36 -39.54 -4.04
N GLY A 22 -11.47 -40.27 -3.37
CA GLY A 22 -10.74 -39.77 -2.22
C GLY A 22 -9.87 -38.54 -2.55
N LEU A 23 -9.19 -38.56 -3.70
CA LEU A 23 -8.41 -37.43 -4.19
C LEU A 23 -9.29 -36.21 -4.57
N LEU A 24 -10.46 -36.44 -5.15
CA LEU A 24 -11.43 -35.40 -5.45
C LEU A 24 -12.00 -34.76 -4.18
N LEU A 25 -12.38 -35.58 -3.20
CA LEU A 25 -12.86 -35.11 -1.90
C LEU A 25 -11.77 -34.35 -1.13
N TRP A 26 -10.52 -34.83 -1.18
CA TRP A 26 -9.39 -34.14 -0.58
C TRP A 26 -9.08 -32.79 -1.24
N ARG A 27 -9.15 -32.73 -2.59
CA ARG A 27 -9.00 -31.46 -3.34
C ARG A 27 -10.14 -30.49 -3.05
N ALA A 28 -11.37 -30.99 -2.97
CA ALA A 28 -12.54 -30.19 -2.64
C ALA A 28 -12.46 -29.65 -1.20
N SER A 29 -12.06 -30.47 -0.23
CA SER A 29 -11.88 -30.04 1.16
C SER A 29 -10.77 -29.01 1.31
N ARG A 30 -9.64 -29.14 0.59
CA ARG A 30 -8.57 -28.12 0.60
C ARG A 30 -9.02 -26.79 0.00
N ARG A 31 -9.79 -26.81 -1.11
CA ARG A 31 -10.38 -25.59 -1.70
C ARG A 31 -11.38 -24.94 -0.76
N PHE A 32 -12.21 -25.73 -0.09
CA PHE A 32 -13.17 -25.25 0.89
C PHE A 32 -12.51 -24.67 2.13
N LEU A 33 -11.47 -25.31 2.67
CA LEU A 33 -10.67 -24.78 3.78
C LEU A 33 -9.92 -23.49 3.39
N TRP A 34 -9.39 -23.44 2.18
CA TRP A 34 -8.77 -22.21 1.65
C TRP A 34 -9.81 -21.08 1.51
N PHE A 35 -11.00 -21.38 0.99
CA PHE A 35 -12.09 -20.41 0.86
C PHE A 35 -12.58 -19.89 2.22
N ILE A 36 -12.70 -20.75 3.24
CA ILE A 36 -13.04 -20.33 4.60
C ILE A 36 -11.93 -19.46 5.19
N LYS A 37 -10.66 -19.84 4.98
CA LYS A 37 -9.52 -19.08 5.49
C LYS A 37 -9.44 -17.70 4.84
N THR A 38 -9.68 -17.59 3.53
CA THR A 38 -9.75 -16.30 2.82
C THR A 38 -10.93 -15.45 3.28
N LYS A 39 -12.13 -16.03 3.46
CA LYS A 39 -13.28 -15.30 4.02
C LYS A 39 -13.02 -14.81 5.45
N ALA A 40 -12.41 -15.62 6.30
CA ALA A 40 -12.06 -15.22 7.67
C ALA A 40 -11.00 -14.11 7.67
N GLN A 41 -10.02 -14.17 6.75
CA GLN A 41 -9.02 -13.13 6.59
C GLN A 41 -9.66 -11.81 6.14
N VAL A 42 -10.48 -11.84 5.09
CA VAL A 42 -11.22 -10.66 4.61
C VAL A 42 -12.15 -10.08 5.68
N ALA A 43 -12.84 -10.94 6.44
CA ALA A 43 -13.69 -10.48 7.54
C ALA A 43 -12.88 -9.81 8.67
N LYS A 44 -11.67 -10.31 8.96
CA LYS A 44 -10.76 -9.71 9.92
C LYS A 44 -10.25 -8.35 9.42
N GLU A 45 -9.84 -8.27 8.16
CA GLU A 45 -9.38 -7.02 7.53
C GLU A 45 -10.50 -5.96 7.50
N ASN A 46 -11.73 -6.36 7.16
CA ASN A 46 -12.89 -5.48 7.19
C ASN A 46 -13.21 -4.98 8.59
N LYS A 47 -13.09 -5.84 9.62
CA LYS A 47 -13.30 -5.44 11.00
C LYS A 47 -12.21 -4.48 11.46
N GLU A 48 -10.94 -4.76 11.16
CA GLU A 48 -9.81 -3.89 11.47
C GLU A 48 -9.96 -2.52 10.78
N MET A 49 -10.40 -2.52 9.53
CA MET A 49 -10.68 -1.30 8.78
C MET A 49 -11.84 -0.50 9.38
N GLN A 50 -12.87 -1.17 9.88
CA GLN A 50 -13.96 -0.51 10.58
C GLN A 50 -13.50 0.14 11.89
N GLU A 51 -12.66 -0.56 12.68
CA GLU A 51 -12.05 -0.02 13.89
C GLU A 51 -11.15 1.20 13.59
N ILE A 52 -10.37 1.15 12.51
CA ILE A 52 -9.57 2.29 12.03
C ILE A 52 -10.49 3.44 11.64
N LYS A 53 -11.58 3.15 10.95
CA LYS A 53 -12.55 4.16 10.51
C LYS A 53 -13.19 4.92 11.68
N GLU A 54 -13.57 4.19 12.73
CA GLU A 54 -14.11 4.81 13.95
C GLU A 54 -13.05 5.68 14.66
N GLU A 55 -11.78 5.21 14.73
CA GLU A 55 -10.68 5.97 15.34
C GLU A 55 -10.28 7.21 14.54
N LEU A 56 -10.40 7.17 13.22
CA LEU A 56 -10.05 8.29 12.33
C LEU A 56 -11.14 9.36 12.24
N GLN A 57 -12.38 9.02 12.53
CA GLN A 57 -13.51 9.94 12.36
C GLN A 57 -13.38 11.22 13.18
N GLU A 58 -12.82 11.15 14.39
CA GLU A 58 -12.55 12.31 15.23
C GLU A 58 -11.38 13.15 14.73
N GLN A 59 -10.38 12.52 14.12
CA GLN A 59 -9.13 13.17 13.68
C GLN A 59 -9.22 13.80 12.28
N GLU A 60 -10.16 13.36 11.45
CA GLU A 60 -10.29 13.84 10.06
C GLU A 60 -10.65 15.33 10.02
N ASN A 61 -11.59 15.76 10.84
CA ASN A 61 -12.02 17.15 10.88
C ASN A 61 -10.87 18.08 11.30
N ASP A 62 -10.06 17.67 12.25
CA ASP A 62 -8.90 18.43 12.71
C ASP A 62 -7.80 18.47 11.65
N PHE A 63 -7.55 17.34 10.95
CA PHE A 63 -6.55 17.26 9.90
C PHE A 63 -6.92 18.13 8.70
N ILE A 64 -8.17 18.08 8.24
CA ILE A 64 -8.67 18.87 7.12
C ILE A 64 -8.64 20.35 7.49
N SER A 65 -9.15 20.75 8.69
CA SER A 65 -9.20 22.14 9.11
C SER A 65 -7.79 22.75 9.18
N ASN A 66 -6.81 22.03 9.71
CA ASN A 66 -5.44 22.51 9.83
C ASN A 66 -4.73 22.66 8.48
N ASN A 67 -5.00 21.78 7.51
CA ASN A 67 -4.37 21.89 6.18
C ASN A 67 -5.05 22.94 5.30
N TYR A 68 -6.37 23.11 5.36
CA TYR A 68 -7.05 24.19 4.65
C TYR A 68 -6.81 25.59 5.27
N SER A 69 -6.57 25.67 6.59
CA SER A 69 -6.21 26.92 7.26
C SER A 69 -4.82 27.41 6.87
N ALA A 70 -3.86 26.49 6.67
CA ALA A 70 -2.50 26.81 6.26
C ALA A 70 -2.43 27.42 4.85
N GLU A 71 -3.26 26.96 3.90
CA GLU A 71 -3.31 27.53 2.54
C GLU A 71 -3.88 28.95 2.50
N VAL A 72 -4.67 29.34 3.52
CA VAL A 72 -5.28 30.70 3.62
C VAL A 72 -4.34 31.67 4.35
N GLU A 73 -3.45 31.20 5.22
CA GLU A 73 -2.54 32.03 6.00
C GLU A 73 -1.22 32.37 5.30
N GLU A 74 -0.76 31.59 4.30
CA GLU A 74 0.41 31.98 3.49
C GLU A 74 0.23 33.24 2.64
N ALA A 75 -0.98 33.86 2.68
CA ALA A 75 -1.29 35.12 1.98
C ALA A 75 -1.25 36.36 2.86
N LYS A 76 -0.81 36.32 4.12
CA LYS A 76 -0.70 37.51 4.98
C LYS A 76 0.58 37.52 5.82
N ASP A 77 1.36 38.53 5.56
CA ASP A 77 2.59 39.00 6.20
C ASP A 77 2.74 38.72 7.71
N THR A 78 4.00 38.41 8.07
CA THR A 78 4.57 38.45 9.44
C THR A 78 4.41 39.78 10.15
N PRO A 79 4.39 39.84 11.50
CA PRO A 79 5.65 39.96 12.20
C PRO A 79 5.76 39.24 13.58
N GLU A 80 7.02 39.07 13.95
CA GLU A 80 7.59 38.58 15.20
C GLU A 80 6.85 38.91 16.48
N SER A 81 6.77 37.97 17.41
CA SER A 81 6.89 38.29 18.84
C SER A 81 7.48 37.11 19.63
N ASP A 82 8.60 37.39 20.24
CA ASP A 82 9.28 36.60 21.26
C ASP A 82 8.37 36.26 22.44
N SER A 83 8.34 35.01 22.87
CA SER A 83 8.07 34.68 24.27
C SER A 83 8.88 33.45 24.68
N GLU A 84 9.99 33.73 25.35
CA GLU A 84 10.74 32.73 26.12
C GLU A 84 9.88 32.18 27.24
N THR A 85 9.58 30.87 27.20
CA THR A 85 9.16 30.11 28.36
C THR A 85 10.23 29.07 28.69
N LYS A 86 10.97 29.34 29.75
CA LYS A 86 11.90 28.36 30.34
C LYS A 86 11.08 27.25 30.98
N GLU A 87 11.07 26.08 30.36
CA GLU A 87 10.75 24.84 31.04
C GLU A 87 12.03 24.18 31.52
N GLU A 88 12.09 24.00 32.82
CA GLU A 88 13.17 23.35 33.56
C GLU A 88 13.17 21.84 33.26
N ASN A 89 14.05 21.41 32.36
CA ASN A 89 14.24 20.02 31.95
C ASN A 89 14.96 19.27 33.08
N LEU A 90 14.21 18.48 33.86
CA LEU A 90 14.75 17.37 34.63
C LEU A 90 15.08 16.20 33.70
N GLU A 91 16.22 16.24 33.03
CA GLU A 91 16.76 15.08 32.33
C GLU A 91 17.11 13.96 33.34
N PRO A 92 16.61 12.72 33.15
CA PRO A 92 17.16 11.57 33.87
C PRO A 92 18.60 11.37 33.36
N LYS A 93 19.55 11.39 34.26
CA LYS A 93 20.97 11.10 34.00
C LYS A 93 21.16 9.66 33.52
N ASN A 94 20.86 9.36 32.26
CA ASN A 94 21.43 8.22 31.58
C ASN A 94 22.88 8.57 31.26
N SER A 95 23.84 7.85 31.85
CA SER A 95 25.24 8.07 31.60
C SER A 95 25.54 7.93 30.09
N ALA A 96 26.51 8.67 29.57
CA ALA A 96 26.95 8.57 28.16
C ALA A 96 27.30 7.11 27.78
N GLU A 97 27.75 6.31 28.76
CA GLU A 97 28.04 4.89 28.61
C GLU A 97 26.81 4.04 28.37
N ASP A 98 25.67 4.35 29.01
CA ASP A 98 24.40 3.60 28.79
C ASP A 98 23.83 3.91 27.40
N LYS A 99 23.90 5.15 26.95
CA LYS A 99 23.50 5.54 25.58
C LYS A 99 24.31 4.81 24.52
N GLU A 100 25.65 4.77 24.68
CA GLU A 100 26.53 4.06 23.76
C GLU A 100 26.32 2.55 23.77
N LYS A 101 26.07 1.96 24.93
CA LYS A 101 25.72 0.54 25.07
C LYS A 101 24.39 0.18 24.39
N ASN A 102 23.38 1.03 24.57
CA ASN A 102 22.09 0.86 23.91
C ASN A 102 22.20 1.00 22.41
N LYS A 103 22.97 1.95 21.90
CA LYS A 103 23.25 2.11 20.47
C LYS A 103 23.88 0.86 19.86
N LYS A 104 24.90 0.29 20.49
CA LYS A 104 25.56 -0.94 20.01
C LYS A 104 24.60 -2.14 20.02
N LYS A 105 23.73 -2.24 21.04
CA LYS A 105 22.70 -3.29 21.08
C LYS A 105 21.71 -3.11 19.93
N LEU A 106 21.27 -1.88 19.66
CA LEU A 106 20.35 -1.57 18.58
C LEU A 106 20.93 -1.93 17.20
N GLU A 107 22.19 -1.58 16.95
CA GLU A 107 22.91 -1.95 15.74
C GLU A 107 22.96 -3.47 15.55
N THR A 108 23.25 -4.23 16.62
CA THR A 108 23.25 -5.69 16.57
C THR A 108 21.88 -6.24 16.23
N ILE A 109 20.81 -5.73 16.85
CA ILE A 109 19.42 -6.12 16.58
C ILE A 109 19.03 -5.85 15.12
N LEU A 110 19.44 -4.70 14.58
CA LEU A 110 19.16 -4.34 13.17
C LEU A 110 19.87 -5.28 12.19
N ILE A 111 21.10 -5.68 12.47
CA ILE A 111 21.83 -6.67 11.65
C ILE A 111 21.11 -8.02 11.68
N GLU A 112 20.76 -8.53 12.87
CA GLU A 112 20.03 -9.79 13.02
C GLU A 112 18.65 -9.74 12.34
N ALA A 113 17.91 -8.63 12.52
CA ALA A 113 16.64 -8.39 11.88
C ALA A 113 16.75 -8.44 10.34
N ASN A 114 17.76 -7.79 9.76
CA ASN A 114 17.99 -7.83 8.31
C ASN A 114 18.28 -9.24 7.79
N ILE A 115 19.03 -10.05 8.54
CA ILE A 115 19.29 -11.46 8.18
C ILE A 115 17.98 -12.24 8.18
N LEU A 116 17.13 -12.04 9.19
CA LEU A 116 15.83 -12.71 9.31
C LEU A 116 14.86 -12.29 8.19
N LYS A 117 14.81 -11.00 7.85
CA LYS A 117 14.04 -10.46 6.71
C LYS A 117 14.45 -11.15 5.41
N ASN A 118 15.75 -11.20 5.13
CA ASN A 118 16.29 -11.80 3.91
C ASN A 118 16.08 -13.32 3.84
N SER A 119 15.96 -13.96 5.00
CA SER A 119 15.66 -15.40 5.11
C SER A 119 14.16 -15.72 5.07
N GLY A 120 13.28 -14.71 4.93
CA GLY A 120 11.83 -14.88 4.92
C GLY A 120 11.22 -15.26 6.28
N LYS A 121 11.97 -15.13 7.38
CA LYS A 121 11.54 -15.49 8.74
C LYS A 121 10.83 -14.31 9.41
N PHE A 122 9.67 -13.91 8.87
CA PHE A 122 8.97 -12.68 9.27
C PHE A 122 8.52 -12.63 10.73
N GLU A 123 8.12 -13.75 11.33
CA GLU A 123 7.76 -13.79 12.76
C GLU A 123 8.97 -13.50 13.67
N GLN A 124 10.14 -14.02 13.33
CA GLN A 124 11.36 -13.76 14.08
C GLN A 124 11.88 -12.34 13.82
N TYR A 125 11.72 -11.85 12.60
CA TYR A 125 12.01 -10.47 12.21
C TYR A 125 11.18 -9.48 13.03
N GLU A 126 9.86 -9.69 13.14
CA GLU A 126 8.96 -8.89 13.98
C GLU A 126 9.44 -8.85 15.43
N LYS A 127 9.73 -10.02 16.03
CA LYS A 127 10.21 -10.12 17.40
C LYS A 127 11.50 -9.34 17.63
N LYS A 128 12.42 -9.38 16.68
CA LYS A 128 13.69 -8.63 16.76
C LYS A 128 13.46 -7.12 16.68
N LEU A 129 12.57 -6.66 15.82
CA LEU A 129 12.22 -5.23 15.75
C LEU A 129 11.52 -4.76 17.04
N ILE A 130 10.65 -5.58 17.64
CA ILE A 130 10.00 -5.27 18.92
C ILE A 130 11.05 -5.22 20.05
N GLU A 131 12.05 -6.11 20.06
CA GLU A 131 13.18 -6.06 20.98
C GLU A 131 13.96 -4.74 20.87
N GLY A 132 14.18 -4.27 19.63
CA GLY A 132 14.80 -2.97 19.36
C GLY A 132 13.94 -1.80 19.85
N LEU A 133 12.63 -1.87 19.63
CA LEU A 133 11.68 -0.84 20.08
C LEU A 133 11.64 -0.72 21.62
N ALA A 134 11.90 -1.81 22.35
CA ALA A 134 12.00 -1.80 23.81
C ALA A 134 13.27 -1.12 24.34
N ILE A 135 14.30 -0.97 23.48
CA ILE A 135 15.55 -0.25 23.83
C ILE A 135 15.39 1.23 23.50
N ASP A 136 14.83 1.54 22.32
CA ASP A 136 14.55 2.89 21.82
C ASP A 136 13.25 2.89 21.05
N ASP A 137 12.19 3.36 21.69
CA ASP A 137 10.82 3.38 21.14
C ASP A 137 10.60 4.51 20.13
N GLU A 138 11.61 5.37 19.99
CA GLU A 138 11.62 6.50 19.07
C GLU A 138 12.58 6.32 17.88
N SER A 139 13.32 5.21 17.83
CA SER A 139 14.29 4.95 16.77
C SER A 139 13.62 4.81 15.41
N LEU A 140 13.88 5.73 14.48
CA LEU A 140 13.41 5.65 13.10
C LEU A 140 13.93 4.39 12.38
N GLU A 141 15.09 3.88 12.77
CA GLU A 141 15.68 2.67 12.21
C GLU A 141 14.87 1.42 12.55
N ILE A 142 14.09 1.45 13.65
CA ILE A 142 13.16 0.39 14.05
C ILE A 142 11.74 0.69 13.60
N LEU A 143 11.25 1.93 13.80
CA LEU A 143 9.87 2.32 13.48
C LEU A 143 9.55 2.12 12.00
N LYS A 144 10.44 2.54 11.09
CA LYS A 144 10.23 2.42 9.65
C LYS A 144 10.10 0.95 9.18
N PRO A 145 11.02 0.03 9.47
CA PRO A 145 10.88 -1.36 9.04
C PRO A 145 9.74 -2.11 9.73
N LEU A 146 9.40 -1.77 10.99
CA LEU A 146 8.29 -2.40 11.69
C LEU A 146 6.93 -1.93 11.13
N SER A 147 6.79 -0.65 10.81
CA SER A 147 5.60 -0.12 10.15
C SER A 147 5.41 -0.72 8.75
N GLU A 148 6.50 -0.85 7.97
CA GLU A 148 6.48 -1.50 6.65
C GLU A 148 6.07 -2.97 6.74
N LEU A 149 6.56 -3.69 7.75
CA LEU A 149 6.18 -5.08 7.99
C LEU A 149 4.69 -5.20 8.30
N TYR A 150 4.17 -4.42 9.23
CA TYR A 150 2.74 -4.46 9.57
C TYR A 150 1.85 -4.02 8.42
N PHE A 151 2.27 -3.01 7.65
CA PHE A 151 1.58 -2.59 6.44
C PHE A 151 1.48 -3.74 5.41
N THR A 152 2.61 -4.42 5.16
CA THR A 152 2.68 -5.55 4.21
C THR A 152 1.86 -6.75 4.68
N LEU A 153 1.75 -6.97 6.00
CA LEU A 153 0.95 -8.04 6.59
C LEU A 153 -0.55 -7.70 6.69
N GLY A 154 -0.97 -6.49 6.28
CA GLY A 154 -2.35 -6.01 6.40
C GLY A 154 -2.77 -5.65 7.83
N ASN A 155 -1.83 -5.54 8.77
CA ASN A 155 -2.10 -5.08 10.14
C ASN A 155 -2.11 -3.55 10.19
N TYR A 156 -3.07 -2.94 9.47
CA TYR A 156 -3.11 -1.50 9.19
C TYR A 156 -3.21 -0.63 10.46
N LYS A 157 -3.90 -1.09 11.50
CA LYS A 157 -4.00 -0.37 12.77
C LYS A 157 -2.62 -0.20 13.43
N LYS A 158 -1.85 -1.28 13.54
CA LYS A 158 -0.49 -1.22 14.07
C LYS A 158 0.44 -0.42 13.16
N ALA A 159 0.33 -0.60 11.84
CA ALA A 159 1.09 0.15 10.86
C ALA A 159 0.85 1.66 11.01
N LEU A 160 -0.41 2.10 11.08
CA LEU A 160 -0.79 3.51 11.19
C LEU A 160 -0.23 4.16 12.46
N SER A 161 -0.31 3.49 13.60
CA SER A 161 0.24 3.98 14.87
C SER A 161 1.75 4.25 14.77
N LEU A 162 2.51 3.32 14.15
CA LEU A 162 3.95 3.49 13.95
C LEU A 162 4.27 4.54 12.88
N LEU A 163 3.50 4.58 11.78
CA LEU A 163 3.67 5.53 10.70
C LEU A 163 3.44 6.98 11.16
N LYS A 164 2.49 7.21 12.07
CA LYS A 164 2.28 8.52 12.69
C LYS A 164 3.54 8.95 13.45
N LYS A 165 4.12 8.09 14.28
CA LYS A 165 5.40 8.36 14.97
C LYS A 165 6.54 8.65 13.99
N VAL A 166 6.61 7.88 12.87
CA VAL A 166 7.59 8.14 11.80
C VAL A 166 7.39 9.53 11.20
N SER A 167 6.15 9.89 10.87
CA SER A 167 5.81 11.19 10.26
C SER A 167 6.04 12.37 11.19
N GLU A 168 5.87 12.21 12.49
CA GLU A 168 6.20 13.23 13.51
C GLU A 168 7.70 13.50 13.57
N LYS A 169 8.52 12.43 13.49
CA LYS A 169 9.99 12.54 13.58
C LYS A 169 10.66 12.87 12.26
N ASP A 170 10.09 12.41 11.16
CA ASP A 170 10.55 12.66 9.79
C ASP A 170 9.36 13.07 8.91
N PRO A 171 8.95 14.35 9.00
CA PRO A 171 7.82 14.88 8.21
C PRO A 171 8.03 14.81 6.70
N ASN A 172 9.26 14.57 6.26
CA ASN A 172 9.64 14.49 4.85
C ASN A 172 9.78 13.03 4.34
N ASP A 173 9.46 12.03 5.18
CA ASP A 173 9.41 10.64 4.72
C ASP A 173 8.20 10.40 3.80
N HIS A 174 8.43 10.65 2.51
CA HIS A 174 7.40 10.47 1.48
C HIS A 174 6.82 9.04 1.41
N LYS A 175 7.56 8.02 1.89
CA LYS A 175 7.06 6.63 1.94
C LYS A 175 6.07 6.44 3.09
N ALA A 176 6.41 6.96 4.27
CA ALA A 176 5.51 6.91 5.41
C ALA A 176 4.20 7.65 5.11
N ILE A 177 4.30 8.87 4.54
CA ILE A 177 3.13 9.65 4.10
C ILE A 177 2.29 8.85 3.11
N TRP A 178 2.91 8.20 2.12
CA TRP A 178 2.21 7.39 1.14
C TRP A 178 1.52 6.16 1.77
N GLN A 179 2.15 5.50 2.74
CA GLN A 179 1.52 4.37 3.44
C GLN A 179 0.35 4.81 4.32
N ILE A 180 0.47 5.96 4.98
CA ILE A 180 -0.65 6.58 5.72
C ILE A 180 -1.82 6.85 4.77
N TRP A 181 -1.53 7.47 3.61
CA TRP A 181 -2.54 7.72 2.59
C TRP A 181 -3.30 6.44 2.21
N GLU A 182 -2.59 5.35 1.91
CA GLU A 182 -3.23 4.10 1.46
C GLU A 182 -4.19 3.56 2.52
N ILE A 183 -3.85 3.70 3.80
CA ILE A 183 -4.74 3.31 4.91
C ILE A 183 -5.98 4.21 4.96
N TYR A 184 -5.83 5.53 4.84
CA TYR A 184 -6.96 6.47 4.82
C TYR A 184 -7.88 6.24 3.63
N PHE A 185 -7.32 6.00 2.44
CA PHE A 185 -8.07 5.69 1.23
C PHE A 185 -8.88 4.40 1.37
N MET A 186 -8.27 3.31 1.87
CA MET A 186 -8.99 2.06 2.15
C MET A 186 -10.08 2.23 3.20
N ALA A 187 -9.91 3.15 4.14
CA ALA A 187 -10.92 3.49 5.12
C ALA A 187 -12.05 4.38 4.55
N GLY A 188 -11.90 4.90 3.31
CA GLY A 188 -12.89 5.73 2.62
C GLY A 188 -12.76 7.23 2.89
N TYR A 189 -11.66 7.68 3.50
CA TYR A 189 -11.36 9.09 3.76
C TYR A 189 -10.64 9.71 2.55
N ASN A 190 -11.37 9.89 1.44
CA ASN A 190 -10.80 10.30 0.16
C ASN A 190 -10.17 11.68 0.19
N GLN A 191 -10.74 12.64 0.91
CA GLN A 191 -10.20 14.02 0.99
C GLN A 191 -8.86 14.03 1.72
N THR A 192 -8.78 13.40 2.88
CA THR A 192 -7.53 13.27 3.64
C THR A 192 -6.48 12.49 2.85
N ALA A 193 -6.90 11.45 2.13
CA ALA A 193 -6.02 10.69 1.26
C ALA A 193 -5.45 11.57 0.13
N GLU A 194 -6.27 12.40 -0.53
CA GLU A 194 -5.85 13.34 -1.58
C GLU A 194 -4.75 14.29 -1.09
N LEU A 195 -4.95 14.94 0.07
CA LEU A 195 -3.96 15.83 0.68
C LEU A 195 -2.63 15.14 1.00
N LEU A 196 -2.68 13.92 1.52
CA LEU A 196 -1.48 13.14 1.85
C LEU A 196 -0.67 12.76 0.61
N VAL A 197 -1.36 12.41 -0.49
CA VAL A 197 -0.68 12.09 -1.75
C VAL A 197 -0.06 13.34 -2.38
N GLU A 198 -0.75 14.47 -2.34
CA GLU A 198 -0.19 15.75 -2.80
C GLU A 198 1.09 16.10 -2.03
N LYS A 199 1.08 15.96 -0.70
CA LYS A 199 2.28 16.12 0.12
C LYS A 199 3.39 15.17 -0.32
N ALA A 200 3.10 13.89 -0.58
CA ALA A 200 4.09 12.93 -1.05
C ALA A 200 4.65 13.27 -2.45
N ILE A 201 3.81 13.78 -3.36
CA ILE A 201 4.22 14.26 -4.69
C ILE A 201 5.14 15.48 -4.55
N ASN A 202 4.81 16.43 -3.69
CA ASN A 202 5.62 17.64 -3.48
C ASN A 202 7.00 17.30 -2.93
N LEU A 203 7.11 16.27 -2.08
CA LEU A 203 8.38 15.78 -1.56
C LEU A 203 9.17 14.96 -2.60
N LYS A 204 8.47 14.23 -3.48
CA LYS A 204 9.10 13.38 -4.51
C LYS A 204 8.25 13.32 -5.77
N ASN A 205 8.48 14.26 -6.67
CA ASN A 205 7.69 14.46 -7.90
C ASN A 205 8.10 13.55 -9.10
N ASP A 206 9.12 12.72 -8.96
CA ASP A 206 9.59 11.81 -10.01
C ASP A 206 9.07 10.36 -9.86
N ASN A 207 8.21 10.11 -8.86
CA ASN A 207 7.67 8.79 -8.56
C ASN A 207 6.29 8.60 -9.23
N PRO A 208 6.19 7.80 -10.32
CA PRO A 208 4.92 7.58 -11.02
C PRO A 208 3.84 6.96 -10.12
N LYS A 209 4.23 6.25 -9.06
CA LYS A 209 3.30 5.59 -8.13
C LYS A 209 2.39 6.60 -7.43
N TYR A 210 2.91 7.75 -7.03
CA TYR A 210 2.12 8.78 -6.35
C TYR A 210 1.10 9.43 -7.30
N TYR A 211 1.49 9.65 -8.55
CA TYR A 211 0.57 10.14 -9.57
C TYR A 211 -0.50 9.11 -9.94
N LEU A 212 -0.16 7.81 -10.02
CA LEU A 212 -1.15 6.74 -10.22
C LEU A 212 -2.18 6.70 -9.10
N THR A 213 -1.72 6.95 -7.89
CA THR A 213 -2.58 7.06 -6.72
C THR A 213 -3.61 8.18 -6.86
N MET A 214 -3.18 9.38 -7.33
CA MET A 214 -4.12 10.47 -7.61
C MET A 214 -5.11 10.11 -8.72
N VAL A 215 -4.64 9.44 -9.77
CA VAL A 215 -5.51 8.91 -10.83
C VAL A 215 -6.58 7.98 -10.25
N GLU A 216 -6.22 7.09 -9.34
CA GLU A 216 -7.14 6.15 -8.69
C GLU A 216 -8.17 6.87 -7.82
N ILE A 217 -7.75 7.86 -7.01
CA ILE A 217 -8.66 8.67 -6.19
C ILE A 217 -9.68 9.39 -7.10
N PHE A 218 -9.21 10.09 -8.13
CA PHE A 218 -10.08 10.86 -9.03
C PHE A 218 -11.00 9.97 -9.86
N TYR A 219 -10.50 8.82 -10.29
CA TYR A 219 -11.33 7.83 -10.99
C TYR A 219 -12.47 7.30 -10.11
N ASN A 220 -12.18 6.98 -8.85
CA ASN A 220 -13.17 6.47 -7.91
C ASN A 220 -14.17 7.54 -7.40
N THR A 221 -13.86 8.81 -7.64
CA THR A 221 -14.73 9.96 -7.29
C THR A 221 -15.36 10.62 -8.52
N ASP A 222 -15.38 9.94 -9.67
CA ASP A 222 -15.94 10.40 -10.96
C ASP A 222 -15.33 11.72 -11.48
N ARG A 223 -14.09 12.01 -11.10
CA ARG A 223 -13.31 13.21 -11.49
C ARG A 223 -12.34 12.86 -12.63
N SER A 224 -12.89 12.39 -13.78
CA SER A 224 -12.10 11.85 -14.88
C SER A 224 -11.13 12.84 -15.54
N TRP A 225 -11.45 14.16 -15.54
CA TRP A 225 -10.57 15.19 -16.08
C TRP A 225 -9.31 15.38 -15.22
N GLU A 226 -9.46 15.37 -13.90
CA GLU A 226 -8.33 15.46 -12.98
C GLU A 226 -7.49 14.17 -13.06
N ALA A 227 -8.14 13.01 -13.16
CA ALA A 227 -7.43 11.74 -13.38
C ALA A 227 -6.57 11.79 -14.64
N LEU A 228 -7.10 12.33 -15.74
CA LEU A 228 -6.38 12.49 -17.00
C LEU A 228 -5.17 13.42 -16.83
N ALA A 229 -5.32 14.56 -16.16
CA ALA A 229 -4.22 15.51 -15.94
C ALA A 229 -3.04 14.86 -15.19
N TYR A 230 -3.33 14.00 -14.20
CA TYR A 230 -2.28 13.22 -13.51
C TYR A 230 -1.71 12.10 -14.37
N MET A 231 -2.53 11.47 -15.20
CA MET A 231 -2.06 10.43 -16.11
C MET A 231 -1.11 10.98 -17.17
N GLU A 232 -1.35 12.18 -17.68
CA GLU A 232 -0.43 12.87 -18.58
C GLU A 232 0.93 13.18 -17.93
N LYS A 233 0.95 13.52 -16.63
CA LYS A 233 2.21 13.67 -15.88
C LYS A 233 2.99 12.34 -15.82
N ILE A 234 2.28 11.21 -15.63
CA ILE A 234 2.89 9.87 -15.64
C ILE A 234 3.49 9.55 -17.00
N VAL A 235 2.77 9.84 -18.09
CA VAL A 235 3.28 9.64 -19.46
C VAL A 235 4.52 10.50 -19.72
N LYS A 236 4.56 11.74 -19.23
CA LYS A 236 5.79 12.57 -19.33
C LYS A 236 6.97 11.95 -18.59
N LEU A 237 6.74 11.32 -17.44
CA LEU A 237 7.79 10.64 -16.67
C LEU A 237 8.22 9.30 -17.29
N ARG A 238 7.32 8.63 -17.98
CA ARG A 238 7.52 7.28 -18.58
C ARG A 238 6.85 7.18 -19.95
N PRO A 239 7.36 7.88 -20.97
CA PRO A 239 6.69 8.06 -22.25
C PRO A 239 6.59 6.79 -23.10
N THR A 240 7.42 5.79 -22.84
CA THR A 240 7.47 4.54 -23.60
C THR A 240 6.75 3.37 -22.92
N ASN A 241 6.06 3.62 -21.79
CA ASN A 241 5.39 2.55 -21.08
C ASN A 241 3.99 2.29 -21.68
N PRO A 242 3.76 1.14 -22.35
CA PRO A 242 2.51 0.89 -23.07
C PRO A 242 1.29 0.81 -22.12
N LYS A 243 1.49 0.41 -20.84
CA LYS A 243 0.40 0.37 -19.86
C LYS A 243 -0.12 1.77 -19.52
N TYR A 244 0.78 2.75 -19.41
CA TYR A 244 0.39 4.13 -19.15
C TYR A 244 -0.24 4.79 -20.36
N LEU A 245 0.31 4.51 -21.57
CA LEU A 245 -0.27 4.99 -22.81
C LEU A 245 -1.69 4.45 -23.03
N LEU A 246 -1.89 3.15 -22.78
CA LEU A 246 -3.19 2.50 -22.88
C LEU A 246 -4.20 3.10 -21.88
N ALA A 247 -3.82 3.25 -20.60
CA ALA A 247 -4.69 3.85 -19.59
C ALA A 247 -5.04 5.32 -19.92
N THR A 248 -4.10 6.07 -20.50
CA THR A 248 -4.37 7.44 -20.96
C THR A 248 -5.37 7.46 -22.12
N ALA A 249 -5.25 6.51 -23.06
CA ALA A 249 -6.22 6.38 -24.15
C ALA A 249 -7.63 6.09 -23.63
N GLU A 250 -7.75 5.20 -22.64
CA GLU A 250 -9.03 4.85 -22.01
C GLU A 250 -9.67 6.03 -21.28
N LEU A 251 -8.87 6.85 -20.60
CA LEU A 251 -9.37 8.08 -19.97
C LEU A 251 -9.84 9.11 -20.99
N TYR A 252 -9.10 9.31 -22.10
CA TYR A 252 -9.55 10.17 -23.19
C TYR A 252 -10.86 9.69 -23.82
N GLU A 253 -11.01 8.37 -24.03
CA GLU A 253 -12.26 7.77 -24.51
C GLU A 253 -13.42 8.01 -23.53
N GLN A 254 -13.16 7.85 -22.22
CA GLN A 254 -14.18 8.06 -21.17
C GLN A 254 -14.70 9.50 -21.12
N ILE A 255 -13.85 10.50 -21.35
CA ILE A 255 -14.26 11.90 -21.39
C ILE A 255 -14.79 12.35 -22.76
N GLY A 256 -14.80 11.44 -23.76
CA GLY A 256 -15.34 11.69 -25.08
C GLY A 256 -14.36 12.37 -26.07
N ASP A 257 -13.07 12.49 -25.71
CA ASP A 257 -12.03 13.00 -26.61
C ASP A 257 -11.48 11.85 -27.45
N LEU A 258 -12.25 11.44 -28.46
CA LEU A 258 -11.95 10.28 -29.29
C LEU A 258 -10.69 10.46 -30.16
N ASP A 259 -10.34 11.68 -30.54
CA ASP A 259 -9.15 11.96 -31.34
C ASP A 259 -7.86 11.70 -30.53
N ASN A 260 -7.79 12.22 -29.32
CA ASN A 260 -6.68 11.94 -28.43
C ASN A 260 -6.68 10.47 -27.96
N ALA A 261 -7.84 9.87 -27.69
CA ALA A 261 -7.94 8.45 -27.39
C ALA A 261 -7.29 7.61 -28.50
N LYS A 262 -7.67 7.84 -29.76
CA LYS A 262 -7.13 7.14 -30.94
C LYS A 262 -5.61 7.31 -31.05
N LYS A 263 -5.11 8.53 -30.87
CA LYS A 263 -3.68 8.83 -30.88
C LYS A 263 -2.92 8.03 -29.81
N PHE A 264 -3.41 7.96 -28.58
CA PHE A 264 -2.76 7.21 -27.52
C PHE A 264 -2.87 5.70 -27.68
N TYR A 265 -3.94 5.18 -28.29
CA TYR A 265 -4.01 3.77 -28.71
C TYR A 265 -2.95 3.44 -29.77
N PHE A 266 -2.72 4.31 -30.76
CA PHE A 266 -1.63 4.14 -31.72
C PHE A 266 -0.26 4.16 -31.04
N ASN A 267 -0.01 5.11 -30.14
CA ASN A 267 1.22 5.17 -29.36
C ASN A 267 1.43 3.88 -28.54
N THR A 268 0.35 3.29 -28.01
CA THR A 268 0.44 2.00 -27.31
C THR A 268 0.97 0.90 -28.23
N LEU A 269 0.48 0.83 -29.48
CA LEU A 269 0.91 -0.17 -30.46
C LEU A 269 2.34 0.04 -30.96
N GLU A 270 2.87 1.25 -30.87
CA GLU A 270 4.27 1.52 -31.18
C GLU A 270 5.23 0.75 -30.27
N TYR A 271 4.89 0.65 -28.97
CA TYR A 271 5.70 -0.04 -27.96
C TYR A 271 5.23 -1.46 -27.64
N GLU A 272 3.96 -1.76 -27.91
CA GLU A 272 3.36 -3.09 -27.73
C GLU A 272 2.50 -3.47 -28.94
N PRO A 273 3.11 -3.87 -30.08
CA PRO A 273 2.38 -4.16 -31.33
C PRO A 273 1.34 -5.29 -31.21
N ALA A 274 1.47 -6.15 -30.21
CA ALA A 274 0.56 -7.26 -29.95
C ALA A 274 -0.63 -6.91 -29.05
N ASN A 275 -0.79 -5.64 -28.63
CA ASN A 275 -1.88 -5.23 -27.73
C ASN A 275 -3.23 -5.28 -28.45
N GLU A 276 -3.97 -6.38 -28.24
CA GLU A 276 -5.27 -6.61 -28.88
C GLU A 276 -6.35 -5.61 -28.45
N LYS A 277 -6.26 -5.09 -27.20
CA LYS A 277 -7.21 -4.07 -26.73
C LYS A 277 -7.07 -2.79 -27.52
N ALA A 278 -5.85 -2.28 -27.70
CA ALA A 278 -5.57 -1.08 -28.48
C ALA A 278 -6.00 -1.26 -29.95
N LYS A 279 -5.69 -2.41 -30.58
CA LYS A 279 -6.13 -2.72 -31.95
C LYS A 279 -7.64 -2.68 -32.13
N ASN A 280 -8.37 -3.30 -31.20
CA ASN A 280 -9.83 -3.37 -31.27
C ASN A 280 -10.43 -1.98 -31.09
N LYS A 281 -9.92 -1.19 -30.14
CA LYS A 281 -10.37 0.18 -29.90
C LYS A 281 -10.14 1.10 -31.11
N ILE A 282 -8.99 1.01 -31.76
CA ILE A 282 -8.73 1.76 -32.99
C ILE A 282 -9.74 1.38 -34.08
N ARG A 283 -10.07 0.08 -34.25
CA ARG A 283 -11.04 -0.35 -35.24
C ARG A 283 -12.45 0.17 -34.92
N GLU A 284 -12.85 0.17 -33.65
CA GLU A 284 -14.15 0.71 -33.19
C GLU A 284 -14.22 2.22 -33.50
N LEU A 285 -13.27 3.00 -33.03
CA LEU A 285 -13.20 4.44 -33.21
C LEU A 285 -12.95 4.90 -34.67
N SER A 286 -12.63 3.98 -35.59
CA SER A 286 -12.44 4.29 -37.01
C SER A 286 -13.70 4.04 -37.85
N ARG A 287 -14.78 3.50 -37.22
CA ARG A 287 -16.06 3.25 -37.87
C ARG A 287 -17.10 4.33 -37.57
N GLU A 288 -16.83 5.14 -36.55
CA GLU A 288 -17.57 6.36 -36.24
C GLU A 288 -17.07 7.54 -37.04
#